data_5b06fecc4eb20dece461f32cf7ba028e
#
_entry.id   5b06fecc4eb20dece461f32cf7ba028e
#
_cell.length_a   1.000
_cell.length_b   1.000
_cell.length_c   1.000
_cell.angle_alpha   90.00
_cell.angle_beta   90.00
_cell.angle_gamma   90.00
#
_symmetry.space_group_name_H-M   'P 1'
#
loop_
_entity.id
_entity.type
_entity.pdbx_description
1 polymer ?
#
loop_
_entity_poly.entity_id
_entity_poly.type
_entity_poly.pdbx_seq_one_letter_code
_entity_poly.pdbx_strand_id
1 'polypeptide(L)'
;KHVNAAPVDVIFADHHLVTPNAIETTINALKAGSPRVGEFSQFIWDHPGFDDEVKRFSDMTVALGIMASKRDEMFAVETYLDDGFPGYFIDCASYIGYALVEHYICSTLCNARYSISFGGLLSEINTRLAIPLALHRLLSTEEQPTMSYINGSTNMQWDHDIHANYGTSCQEMLFEILVEKKYRMGLGINPVAITEKIAVPTMQELWDIFVAGKRTEEKADEWMPFMDFAVLEEMADVMVREGKIFFHNVMEGFKEAGIDVEDPLEMILTLKHFDPVKFEQAFHSTTYKKGTTNIEPFYPTVLGRQTVEMKEAIISELHQKGFNEKTLKGKKIVIGSGDAHTYGILLVEGVLKAMGATVISGGVDMDAVDMLDLADEEGASYIGVSCHNGQALDYGKQMLQLAEERGNEYFFFMGGKLN
;
A
#
# COMPACT_ATOMS: atom_id res chain seq x y z
N LYS A 1 13.76 -29.25 12.43
CA LYS A 1 12.87 -30.41 12.23
C LYS A 1 11.64 -30.09 11.39
N HIS A 2 11.11 -28.87 11.49
CA HIS A 2 9.89 -28.45 10.80
C HIS A 2 10.15 -27.91 9.38
N VAL A 3 11.29 -27.28 9.16
CA VAL A 3 11.75 -26.79 7.84
C VAL A 3 11.89 -27.92 6.80
N ASN A 4 12.17 -29.14 7.25
CA ASN A 4 12.26 -30.31 6.35
C ASN A 4 10.91 -30.95 6.03
N ALA A 5 9.82 -30.52 6.66
CA ALA A 5 8.48 -31.10 6.44
C ALA A 5 7.64 -30.27 5.43
N ALA A 6 7.98 -29.02 5.22
CA ALA A 6 7.43 -28.17 4.18
C ALA A 6 8.51 -27.13 3.85
N PRO A 7 9.15 -27.20 2.68
CA PRO A 7 10.00 -26.11 2.24
C PRO A 7 9.10 -24.89 2.09
N VAL A 8 9.26 -23.94 2.98
CA VAL A 8 8.63 -22.61 2.90
C VAL A 8 9.75 -21.70 2.49
N ASP A 9 9.60 -21.03 1.35
CA ASP A 9 10.48 -19.94 0.99
C ASP A 9 10.21 -18.81 1.99
N VAL A 10 11.18 -18.59 2.87
CA VAL A 10 11.10 -17.49 3.82
C VAL A 10 11.48 -16.22 3.06
N ILE A 11 10.53 -15.34 2.88
CA ILE A 11 10.78 -14.03 2.31
C ILE A 11 11.21 -13.11 3.44
N PHE A 12 12.44 -12.62 3.35
CA PHE A 12 12.96 -11.56 4.21
C PHE A 12 13.01 -10.29 3.35
N ALA A 13 11.90 -9.68 3.10
CA ALA A 13 11.94 -8.43 2.37
C ALA A 13 10.85 -7.56 2.90
N ASP A 14 11.25 -6.55 3.57
CA ASP A 14 10.33 -5.51 3.98
C ASP A 14 11.18 -4.29 4.31
N HIS A 15 11.75 -3.67 3.30
CA HIS A 15 12.41 -2.39 3.49
C HIS A 15 12.17 -1.50 2.30
N HIS A 16 12.00 -0.24 2.57
CA HIS A 16 11.73 0.76 1.55
C HIS A 16 13.00 1.06 0.76
N LEU A 17 12.92 1.05 -0.55
CA LEU A 17 14.04 1.43 -1.43
C LEU A 17 14.42 2.91 -1.30
N VAL A 18 13.62 3.72 -0.64
CA VAL A 18 13.85 5.16 -0.44
C VAL A 18 14.41 5.52 0.93
N THR A 19 14.83 4.53 1.71
CA THR A 19 15.48 4.79 3.01
C THR A 19 16.86 5.39 2.83
N PRO A 20 17.40 6.08 3.85
CA PRO A 20 18.74 6.67 3.81
C PRO A 20 19.86 5.68 3.46
N ASN A 21 19.67 4.40 3.76
CA ASN A 21 20.64 3.32 3.54
C ASN A 21 20.17 2.31 2.48
N ALA A 22 19.39 2.74 1.50
CA ALA A 22 18.82 1.88 0.48
C ALA A 22 19.86 0.95 -0.20
N ILE A 23 21.01 1.48 -0.56
CA ILE A 23 22.10 0.73 -1.22
C ILE A 23 22.65 -0.37 -0.30
N GLU A 24 23.03 -0.03 0.92
CA GLU A 24 23.59 -0.97 1.89
C GLU A 24 22.56 -2.02 2.30
N THR A 25 21.30 -1.61 2.49
CA THR A 25 20.22 -2.50 2.86
C THR A 25 19.94 -3.50 1.73
N THR A 26 19.88 -3.04 0.48
CA THR A 26 19.74 -3.91 -0.70
C THR A 26 20.88 -4.92 -0.79
N ILE A 27 22.14 -4.47 -0.64
CA ILE A 27 23.30 -5.37 -0.67
C ILE A 27 23.24 -6.39 0.46
N ASN A 28 22.84 -5.98 1.67
CA ASN A 28 22.76 -6.88 2.82
C ASN A 28 21.60 -7.88 2.69
N ALA A 29 20.47 -7.47 2.16
CA ALA A 29 19.35 -8.35 1.85
C ALA A 29 19.77 -9.43 0.85
N LEU A 30 20.43 -9.05 -0.25
CA LEU A 30 20.98 -9.99 -1.24
C LEU A 30 22.00 -10.96 -0.63
N LYS A 31 22.91 -10.47 0.23
CA LYS A 31 23.86 -11.33 0.94
C LYS A 31 23.19 -12.28 1.92
N ALA A 32 22.08 -11.89 2.52
CA ALA A 32 21.29 -12.74 3.39
C ALA A 32 20.46 -13.78 2.61
N GLY A 33 20.42 -13.68 1.28
CA GLY A 33 19.66 -14.58 0.41
C GLY A 33 18.19 -14.20 0.28
N SER A 34 17.81 -12.96 0.61
CA SER A 34 16.46 -12.48 0.37
C SER A 34 16.21 -12.37 -1.13
N PRO A 35 15.23 -13.09 -1.69
CA PRO A 35 14.97 -13.06 -3.12
C PRO A 35 14.25 -11.78 -3.57
N ARG A 36 13.83 -10.94 -2.64
CA ARG A 36 13.07 -9.73 -2.87
C ARG A 36 13.57 -8.59 -2.05
N VAL A 37 13.54 -7.43 -2.63
CA VAL A 37 14.05 -6.21 -2.02
C VAL A 37 13.14 -5.06 -2.38
N GLY A 38 12.76 -4.31 -1.39
CA GLY A 38 12.10 -3.04 -1.53
C GLY A 38 10.59 -3.11 -1.48
N GLU A 39 10.04 -1.97 -1.32
CA GLU A 39 8.66 -1.64 -1.59
C GLU A 39 8.65 -0.39 -2.44
N PHE A 40 8.63 -0.59 -3.75
CA PHE A 40 8.81 0.50 -4.72
C PHE A 40 7.74 1.59 -4.55
N SER A 41 6.48 1.21 -4.42
CA SER A 41 5.34 2.15 -4.33
C SER A 41 5.36 3.08 -3.11
N GLN A 42 6.18 2.76 -2.11
CA GLN A 42 6.29 3.55 -0.88
C GLN A 42 7.27 4.74 -1.01
N PHE A 43 7.76 5.03 -2.21
CA PHE A 43 8.62 6.20 -2.48
C PHE A 43 7.94 7.54 -2.12
N ILE A 44 6.64 7.58 -2.00
CA ILE A 44 5.89 8.80 -1.64
C ILE A 44 6.11 9.25 -0.19
N TRP A 45 6.55 8.35 0.68
CA TRP A 45 6.76 8.66 2.08
C TRP A 45 8.10 9.38 2.28
N ASP A 46 8.10 10.31 3.23
CA ASP A 46 9.31 11.01 3.63
C ASP A 46 9.88 10.35 4.89
N HIS A 47 11.20 10.31 4.97
CA HIS A 47 11.90 9.76 6.12
C HIS A 47 12.61 10.89 6.87
N PRO A 48 12.39 11.01 8.19
CA PRO A 48 13.01 12.05 8.99
C PRO A 48 14.54 12.09 8.86
N GLY A 49 15.10 13.29 8.82
CA GLY A 49 16.55 13.49 8.74
C GLY A 49 17.19 13.13 7.39
N PHE A 50 16.41 12.96 6.34
CA PHE A 50 16.90 12.68 4.99
C PHE A 50 16.33 13.66 3.96
N ASP A 51 16.80 14.90 4.00
CA ASP A 51 16.26 16.03 3.25
C ASP A 51 16.73 16.14 1.80
N ASP A 52 17.83 15.44 1.42
CA ASP A 52 18.31 15.43 0.04
C ASP A 52 17.52 14.44 -0.82
N GLU A 53 16.41 14.92 -1.35
CA GLU A 53 15.49 14.13 -2.18
C GLU A 53 16.17 13.59 -3.45
N VAL A 54 16.96 14.41 -4.13
CA VAL A 54 17.64 13.98 -5.36
C VAL A 54 18.63 12.85 -5.05
N LYS A 55 19.37 12.96 -3.95
CA LYS A 55 20.27 11.88 -3.50
C LYS A 55 19.48 10.62 -3.15
N ARG A 56 18.36 10.74 -2.43
CA ARG A 56 17.51 9.64 -2.02
C ARG A 56 17.02 8.83 -3.22
N PHE A 57 16.49 9.50 -4.22
CA PHE A 57 15.98 8.82 -5.43
C PHE A 57 17.10 8.36 -6.37
N SER A 58 18.25 9.03 -6.36
CA SER A 58 19.46 8.50 -7.02
C SER A 58 19.91 7.19 -6.37
N ASP A 59 19.97 7.13 -5.04
CA ASP A 59 20.33 5.91 -4.30
C ASP A 59 19.32 4.78 -4.56
N MET A 60 18.01 5.09 -4.64
CA MET A 60 16.97 4.15 -5.06
C MET A 60 17.23 3.61 -6.47
N THR A 61 17.57 4.48 -7.42
CA THR A 61 17.88 4.06 -8.80
C THR A 61 19.13 3.16 -8.84
N VAL A 62 20.13 3.46 -8.04
CA VAL A 62 21.31 2.59 -7.87
C VAL A 62 20.91 1.22 -7.28
N ALA A 63 20.03 1.20 -6.28
CA ALA A 63 19.53 -0.04 -5.71
C ALA A 63 18.78 -0.90 -6.76
N LEU A 64 17.97 -0.27 -7.62
CA LEU A 64 17.35 -0.96 -8.78
C LEU A 64 18.40 -1.56 -9.71
N GLY A 65 19.49 -0.84 -9.99
CA GLY A 65 20.62 -1.36 -10.80
C GLY A 65 21.34 -2.54 -10.15
N ILE A 66 21.49 -2.52 -8.81
CA ILE A 66 22.03 -3.65 -8.05
C ILE A 66 21.11 -4.87 -8.20
N MET A 67 19.80 -4.70 -8.07
CA MET A 67 18.83 -5.77 -8.26
C MET A 67 18.85 -6.31 -9.72
N ALA A 68 19.02 -5.44 -10.69
CA ALA A 68 19.16 -5.83 -12.09
C ALA A 68 20.35 -6.78 -12.32
N SER A 69 21.46 -6.60 -11.57
CA SER A 69 22.61 -7.50 -11.64
C SER A 69 22.31 -8.95 -11.17
N LYS A 70 21.19 -9.16 -10.49
CA LYS A 70 20.71 -10.44 -9.96
C LYS A 70 19.46 -10.97 -10.65
N ARG A 71 19.08 -10.37 -11.78
CA ARG A 71 17.87 -10.72 -12.52
C ARG A 71 17.80 -12.22 -12.87
N ASP A 72 18.90 -12.81 -13.31
CA ASP A 72 18.95 -14.21 -13.73
C ASP A 72 18.91 -15.19 -12.55
N GLU A 73 19.15 -14.69 -11.33
CA GLU A 73 19.09 -15.48 -10.10
C GLU A 73 17.69 -15.42 -9.43
N MET A 74 16.67 -14.91 -10.14
CA MET A 74 15.29 -14.77 -9.66
C MET A 74 15.08 -13.76 -8.54
N PHE A 75 16.04 -12.86 -8.30
CA PHE A 75 15.86 -11.74 -7.40
C PHE A 75 15.02 -10.64 -8.04
N ALA A 76 14.08 -10.08 -7.29
CA ALA A 76 13.14 -9.09 -7.79
C ALA A 76 13.00 -7.88 -6.88
N VAL A 77 12.73 -6.74 -7.49
CA VAL A 77 12.21 -5.55 -6.78
C VAL A 77 10.75 -5.79 -6.48
N GLU A 78 10.37 -5.62 -5.25
CA GLU A 78 8.99 -5.76 -4.81
C GLU A 78 8.28 -4.40 -4.76
N THR A 79 7.01 -4.37 -5.08
CA THR A 79 6.10 -3.27 -4.79
C THR A 79 4.91 -3.75 -3.98
N TYR A 80 4.30 -2.85 -3.24
CA TYR A 80 3.06 -3.09 -2.53
C TYR A 80 1.93 -2.35 -3.24
N LEU A 81 1.04 -3.08 -3.93
CA LEU A 81 0.10 -2.46 -4.87
C LEU A 81 -1.08 -1.77 -4.18
N ASP A 82 -1.51 -2.22 -3.02
CA ASP A 82 -2.60 -1.63 -2.25
C ASP A 82 -2.12 -0.71 -1.11
N ASP A 83 -0.84 -0.33 -1.14
CA ASP A 83 -0.24 0.62 -0.20
C ASP A 83 0.68 1.61 -0.95
N GLY A 84 1.25 2.58 -0.25
CA GLY A 84 2.06 3.61 -0.90
C GLY A 84 1.28 4.44 -1.91
N PHE A 85 1.89 4.75 -3.05
CA PHE A 85 1.30 5.62 -4.07
C PHE A 85 -0.04 5.10 -4.62
N PRO A 86 -0.16 3.86 -5.10
CA PRO A 86 -1.44 3.37 -5.63
C PRO A 86 -2.49 3.11 -4.56
N GLY A 87 -2.10 3.00 -3.29
CA GLY A 87 -3.03 2.80 -2.18
C GLY A 87 -4.14 3.84 -2.06
N TYR A 88 -3.99 5.00 -2.70
CA TYR A 88 -4.99 6.06 -2.74
C TYR A 88 -6.01 5.92 -3.87
N PHE A 89 -5.83 4.96 -4.77
CA PHE A 89 -6.70 4.80 -5.93
C PHE A 89 -8.06 4.21 -5.56
N ILE A 90 -9.09 4.63 -6.27
CA ILE A 90 -10.47 4.17 -6.05
C ILE A 90 -10.92 3.09 -7.04
N ASP A 91 -10.13 2.80 -8.08
CA ASP A 91 -10.44 1.75 -9.06
C ASP A 91 -9.32 0.69 -9.14
N CYS A 92 -9.67 -0.58 -9.05
CA CYS A 92 -8.74 -1.69 -9.20
C CYS A 92 -8.09 -1.74 -10.60
N ALA A 93 -8.75 -1.23 -11.64
CA ALA A 93 -8.15 -1.12 -12.96
C ALA A 93 -6.98 -0.11 -12.98
N SER A 94 -7.07 0.95 -12.16
CA SER A 94 -5.96 1.90 -11.98
C SER A 94 -4.75 1.24 -11.32
N TYR A 95 -4.94 0.30 -10.37
CA TYR A 95 -3.84 -0.50 -9.80
C TYR A 95 -3.08 -1.25 -10.90
N ILE A 96 -3.80 -1.91 -11.80
CA ILE A 96 -3.18 -2.65 -12.90
C ILE A 96 -2.41 -1.72 -13.84
N GLY A 97 -2.97 -0.55 -14.14
CA GLY A 97 -2.29 0.45 -14.96
C GLY A 97 -1.03 1.02 -14.30
N TYR A 98 -1.10 1.25 -13.01
CA TYR A 98 0.03 1.73 -12.23
C TYR A 98 1.14 0.66 -12.08
N ALA A 99 0.77 -0.60 -11.90
CA ALA A 99 1.73 -1.70 -11.92
C ALA A 99 2.50 -1.77 -13.26
N LEU A 100 1.87 -1.38 -14.38
CA LEU A 100 2.57 -1.24 -15.66
C LEU A 100 3.57 -0.07 -15.65
N VAL A 101 3.26 1.05 -14.98
CA VAL A 101 4.20 2.17 -14.83
C VAL A 101 5.41 1.74 -14.01
N GLU A 102 5.21 1.09 -12.88
CA GLU A 102 6.31 0.58 -12.05
C GLU A 102 7.13 -0.51 -12.77
N HIS A 103 6.44 -1.44 -13.43
CA HIS A 103 7.11 -2.44 -14.26
C HIS A 103 7.96 -1.79 -15.36
N TYR A 104 7.46 -0.71 -15.98
CA TYR A 104 8.22 0.03 -16.98
C TYR A 104 9.50 0.62 -16.38
N ILE A 105 9.41 1.28 -15.23
CA ILE A 105 10.57 1.85 -14.53
C ILE A 105 11.54 0.74 -14.12
N CYS A 106 11.05 -0.27 -13.39
CA CYS A 106 11.91 -1.31 -12.81
C CYS A 106 12.50 -2.23 -13.88
N SER A 107 11.67 -2.71 -14.83
CA SER A 107 12.07 -3.78 -15.75
C SER A 107 12.52 -3.27 -17.10
N THR A 108 11.87 -2.24 -17.66
CA THR A 108 12.26 -1.73 -18.97
C THR A 108 13.43 -0.75 -18.86
N LEU A 109 13.37 0.21 -17.95
CA LEU A 109 14.41 1.22 -17.81
C LEU A 109 15.61 0.71 -17.01
N CYS A 110 15.36 0.09 -15.85
CA CYS A 110 16.43 -0.36 -14.93
C CYS A 110 16.86 -1.81 -15.14
N ASN A 111 16.18 -2.58 -15.99
CA ASN A 111 16.46 -4.00 -16.25
C ASN A 111 16.39 -4.90 -15.01
N ALA A 112 15.72 -4.49 -13.94
CA ALA A 112 15.47 -5.29 -12.77
C ALA A 112 14.27 -6.22 -12.98
N ARG A 113 14.20 -7.34 -12.27
CA ARG A 113 12.97 -8.14 -12.21
C ARG A 113 11.99 -7.44 -11.27
N TYR A 114 10.72 -7.44 -11.61
CA TYR A 114 9.66 -6.81 -10.86
C TYR A 114 8.72 -7.85 -10.27
N SER A 115 8.32 -7.65 -9.04
CA SER A 115 7.43 -8.52 -8.27
C SER A 115 6.39 -7.66 -7.58
N ILE A 116 5.20 -8.21 -7.39
CA ILE A 116 4.06 -7.46 -6.86
C ILE A 116 3.51 -8.19 -5.65
N SER A 117 3.40 -7.46 -4.54
CA SER A 117 2.60 -7.89 -3.39
C SER A 117 1.40 -6.98 -3.18
N PHE A 118 0.42 -7.51 -2.51
CA PHE A 118 -0.76 -6.80 -2.03
C PHE A 118 -1.32 -7.51 -0.80
N GLY A 119 -2.09 -6.83 0.00
CA GLY A 119 -2.45 -7.33 1.32
C GLY A 119 -3.93 -7.26 1.66
N GLY A 120 -4.21 -7.07 2.94
CA GLY A 120 -5.54 -7.11 3.53
C GLY A 120 -6.46 -5.97 3.15
N LEU A 121 -5.94 -4.93 2.53
CA LEU A 121 -6.75 -3.82 2.02
C LEU A 121 -7.59 -4.25 0.81
N LEU A 122 -7.19 -5.31 0.11
CA LEU A 122 -7.97 -6.00 -0.90
C LEU A 122 -8.75 -7.16 -0.27
N SER A 123 -9.68 -6.85 0.62
CA SER A 123 -10.42 -7.88 1.38
C SER A 123 -11.63 -8.46 0.65
N GLU A 124 -12.04 -7.91 -0.48
CA GLU A 124 -13.11 -8.49 -1.29
C GLU A 124 -12.54 -9.59 -2.20
N ILE A 125 -13.02 -10.81 -2.03
CA ILE A 125 -12.45 -11.99 -2.68
C ILE A 125 -12.37 -11.86 -4.21
N ASN A 126 -13.35 -11.23 -4.85
CA ASN A 126 -13.39 -11.08 -6.30
C ASN A 126 -12.23 -10.22 -6.82
N THR A 127 -12.03 -9.03 -6.25
CA THR A 127 -10.94 -8.12 -6.63
C THR A 127 -9.59 -8.70 -6.23
N ARG A 128 -9.53 -9.32 -5.04
CA ARG A 128 -8.34 -9.98 -4.50
C ARG A 128 -7.82 -11.09 -5.43
N LEU A 129 -8.69 -11.79 -6.14
CA LEU A 129 -8.33 -12.84 -7.08
C LEU A 129 -8.16 -12.34 -8.53
N ALA A 130 -8.94 -11.33 -8.94
CA ALA A 130 -8.87 -10.80 -10.30
C ALA A 130 -7.57 -10.02 -10.56
N ILE A 131 -7.05 -9.32 -9.56
CA ILE A 131 -5.81 -8.53 -9.67
C ILE A 131 -4.61 -9.42 -10.06
N PRO A 132 -4.26 -10.50 -9.32
CA PRO A 132 -3.14 -11.34 -9.71
C PRO A 132 -3.34 -12.02 -11.07
N LEU A 133 -4.58 -12.37 -11.43
CA LEU A 133 -4.86 -12.92 -12.77
C LEU A 133 -4.64 -11.87 -13.86
N ALA A 134 -5.07 -10.62 -13.66
CA ALA A 134 -4.83 -9.53 -14.60
C ALA A 134 -3.33 -9.24 -14.75
N LEU A 135 -2.60 -9.18 -13.63
CA LEU A 135 -1.14 -8.97 -13.63
C LEU A 135 -0.40 -10.12 -14.32
N HIS A 136 -0.82 -11.36 -14.06
CA HIS A 136 -0.27 -12.52 -14.75
C HIS A 136 -0.44 -12.44 -16.27
N ARG A 137 -1.65 -12.08 -16.74
CA ARG A 137 -1.93 -11.90 -18.17
C ARG A 137 -1.13 -10.77 -18.84
N LEU A 138 -0.74 -9.76 -18.05
CA LEU A 138 0.00 -8.60 -18.56
C LEU A 138 1.51 -8.77 -18.51
N LEU A 139 2.04 -9.34 -17.44
CA LEU A 139 3.44 -9.26 -17.10
C LEU A 139 4.15 -10.61 -17.18
N SER A 140 3.43 -11.75 -17.12
CA SER A 140 4.06 -13.07 -17.20
C SER A 140 4.44 -13.43 -18.62
N THR A 141 5.65 -13.97 -18.75
CA THR A 141 6.12 -14.68 -19.94
C THR A 141 6.60 -16.07 -19.52
N GLU A 142 6.85 -16.97 -20.50
CA GLU A 142 7.40 -18.32 -20.20
C GLU A 142 8.78 -18.22 -19.52
N GLU A 143 9.57 -17.21 -19.87
CA GLU A 143 10.93 -17.00 -19.34
C GLU A 143 10.92 -16.21 -18.03
N GLN A 144 9.91 -15.39 -17.81
CA GLN A 144 9.78 -14.51 -16.65
C GLN A 144 8.33 -14.53 -16.14
N PRO A 145 7.95 -15.52 -15.32
CA PRO A 145 6.65 -15.49 -14.65
C PRO A 145 6.59 -14.27 -13.73
N THR A 146 5.42 -13.63 -13.70
CA THR A 146 5.13 -12.59 -12.70
C THR A 146 5.11 -13.27 -11.34
N MET A 147 5.96 -12.80 -10.44
CA MET A 147 5.96 -13.29 -9.08
C MET A 147 5.07 -12.36 -8.29
N SER A 148 3.84 -12.78 -8.00
CA SER A 148 2.91 -12.04 -7.18
C SER A 148 2.75 -12.70 -5.82
N TYR A 149 2.55 -11.88 -4.78
CA TYR A 149 2.28 -12.37 -3.43
C TYR A 149 1.04 -11.73 -2.89
N ILE A 150 0.20 -12.54 -2.28
CA ILE A 150 -0.82 -12.06 -1.37
C ILE A 150 -0.20 -12.11 0.02
N ASN A 151 0.20 -10.95 0.52
CA ASN A 151 0.56 -10.81 1.91
C ASN A 151 -0.73 -10.75 2.72
N GLY A 152 -0.85 -11.64 3.67
CA GLY A 152 -1.97 -11.64 4.56
C GLY A 152 -1.82 -10.56 5.62
N SER A 153 -1.68 -9.29 5.23
CA SER A 153 -1.84 -8.21 6.20
C SER A 153 -3.23 -8.27 6.81
N THR A 154 -3.40 -7.64 7.95
CA THR A 154 -4.64 -7.65 8.73
C THR A 154 -5.87 -7.45 7.85
N ASN A 155 -6.65 -8.50 7.68
CA ASN A 155 -7.86 -8.44 6.88
C ASN A 155 -8.87 -7.46 7.49
N MET A 156 -9.48 -6.61 6.70
CA MET A 156 -10.45 -5.62 7.18
C MET A 156 -11.69 -6.25 7.81
N GLN A 157 -12.02 -7.49 7.44
CA GLN A 157 -13.14 -8.23 8.01
C GLN A 157 -12.83 -8.87 9.37
N TRP A 158 -11.56 -8.90 9.81
CA TRP A 158 -11.20 -9.43 11.10
C TRP A 158 -11.66 -8.54 12.25
N ASP A 159 -12.02 -9.19 13.34
CA ASP A 159 -12.37 -8.54 14.60
C ASP A 159 -11.78 -9.30 15.81
N HIS A 160 -12.36 -9.14 16.99
CA HIS A 160 -11.94 -9.86 18.20
C HIS A 160 -12.40 -11.33 18.26
N ASP A 161 -13.21 -11.79 17.30
CA ASP A 161 -13.64 -13.20 17.22
C ASP A 161 -12.61 -14.02 16.42
N ILE A 162 -11.68 -14.63 17.16
CA ILE A 162 -10.61 -15.45 16.60
C ILE A 162 -11.14 -16.60 15.72
N HIS A 163 -12.28 -17.17 16.07
CA HIS A 163 -12.86 -18.27 15.29
C HIS A 163 -13.44 -17.80 13.97
N ALA A 164 -14.08 -16.63 13.97
CA ALA A 164 -14.54 -15.98 12.74
C ALA A 164 -13.36 -15.60 11.84
N ASN A 165 -12.28 -15.05 12.42
CA ASN A 165 -11.06 -14.71 11.68
C ASN A 165 -10.43 -15.95 11.01
N TYR A 166 -10.36 -17.11 11.71
CA TYR A 166 -9.92 -18.37 11.09
C TYR A 166 -10.83 -18.78 9.93
N GLY A 167 -12.14 -18.66 10.11
CA GLY A 167 -13.11 -18.97 9.06
C GLY A 167 -12.87 -18.14 7.80
N THR A 168 -12.71 -16.83 7.96
CA THR A 168 -12.42 -15.90 6.87
C THR A 168 -11.10 -16.24 6.18
N SER A 169 -10.02 -16.40 6.95
CA SER A 169 -8.69 -16.66 6.39
C SER A 169 -8.64 -18.00 5.65
N CYS A 170 -9.27 -19.05 6.17
CA CYS A 170 -9.31 -20.33 5.48
C CYS A 170 -10.11 -20.26 4.16
N GLN A 171 -11.20 -19.49 4.12
CA GLN A 171 -11.95 -19.27 2.89
C GLN A 171 -11.14 -18.50 1.85
N GLU A 172 -10.47 -17.43 2.23
CA GLU A 172 -9.59 -16.66 1.35
C GLU A 172 -8.48 -17.54 0.78
N MET A 173 -7.73 -18.22 1.65
CA MET A 173 -6.67 -19.15 1.23
C MET A 173 -7.20 -20.25 0.29
N LEU A 174 -8.41 -20.77 0.53
CA LEU A 174 -8.98 -21.77 -0.36
C LEU A 174 -9.15 -21.24 -1.77
N PHE A 175 -9.74 -20.06 -1.93
CA PHE A 175 -9.97 -19.47 -3.25
C PHE A 175 -8.66 -19.05 -3.92
N GLU A 176 -7.71 -18.50 -3.19
CA GLU A 176 -6.36 -18.18 -3.69
C GLU A 176 -5.64 -19.43 -4.21
N ILE A 177 -5.69 -20.51 -3.45
CA ILE A 177 -5.10 -21.82 -3.85
C ILE A 177 -5.80 -22.36 -5.10
N LEU A 178 -7.14 -22.29 -5.17
CA LEU A 178 -7.89 -22.78 -6.33
C LEU A 178 -7.57 -22.00 -7.61
N VAL A 179 -7.46 -20.69 -7.51
CA VAL A 179 -7.06 -19.82 -8.63
C VAL A 179 -5.62 -20.11 -9.05
N GLU A 180 -4.68 -20.25 -8.11
CA GLU A 180 -3.30 -20.63 -8.42
C GLU A 180 -3.22 -22.01 -9.09
N LYS A 181 -3.94 -23.01 -8.58
CA LYS A 181 -4.00 -24.33 -9.21
C LYS A 181 -4.58 -24.31 -10.63
N LYS A 182 -5.54 -23.41 -10.88
CA LYS A 182 -6.19 -23.27 -12.18
C LYS A 182 -5.29 -22.58 -13.20
N TYR A 183 -4.68 -21.47 -12.83
CA TYR A 183 -3.99 -20.57 -13.78
C TYR A 183 -2.47 -20.67 -13.72
N ARG A 184 -1.89 -21.25 -12.65
CA ARG A 184 -0.43 -21.42 -12.46
C ARG A 184 0.33 -20.10 -12.63
N MET A 185 -0.11 -19.09 -11.90
CA MET A 185 0.41 -17.73 -11.98
C MET A 185 1.76 -17.55 -11.28
N GLY A 186 2.13 -18.48 -10.42
CA GLY A 186 3.25 -18.32 -9.48
C GLY A 186 2.89 -17.45 -8.28
N LEU A 187 1.60 -17.46 -7.90
CA LEU A 187 1.08 -16.69 -6.78
C LEU A 187 1.55 -17.28 -5.45
N GLY A 188 2.32 -16.53 -4.71
CA GLY A 188 2.65 -16.84 -3.32
C GLY A 188 1.53 -16.41 -2.38
N ILE A 189 1.20 -17.25 -1.42
CA ILE A 189 0.22 -16.96 -0.38
C ILE A 189 0.97 -16.92 0.95
N ASN A 190 1.02 -15.77 1.59
CA ASN A 190 1.70 -15.54 2.86
C ASN A 190 0.66 -15.20 3.95
N PRO A 191 0.09 -16.21 4.63
CA PRO A 191 -0.95 -15.99 5.63
C PRO A 191 -0.36 -15.33 6.87
N VAL A 192 -1.13 -14.43 7.48
CA VAL A 192 -0.80 -13.75 8.72
C VAL A 192 -1.58 -14.37 9.88
N ALA A 193 -1.00 -14.34 11.08
CA ALA A 193 -1.69 -14.79 12.27
C ALA A 193 -2.99 -14.00 12.48
N ILE A 194 -4.08 -14.71 12.73
CA ILE A 194 -5.43 -14.15 12.89
C ILE A 194 -5.59 -13.19 14.07
N THR A 195 -4.59 -13.13 14.93
CA THR A 195 -4.50 -12.24 16.09
C THR A 195 -3.81 -10.91 15.80
N GLU A 196 -3.25 -10.73 14.60
CA GLU A 196 -2.50 -9.52 14.24
C GLU A 196 -3.30 -8.23 14.43
N LYS A 197 -4.60 -8.24 14.15
CA LYS A 197 -5.46 -7.08 14.40
C LYS A 197 -5.60 -6.70 15.88
N ILE A 198 -5.29 -7.62 16.79
CA ILE A 198 -5.51 -7.46 18.22
C ILE A 198 -4.20 -7.17 18.96
N ALA A 199 -3.14 -7.88 18.60
CA ALA A 199 -1.83 -7.80 19.24
C ALA A 199 -0.72 -8.31 18.32
N VAL A 200 0.53 -8.08 18.70
CA VAL A 200 1.68 -8.69 18.02
C VAL A 200 1.59 -10.21 18.16
N PRO A 201 1.55 -10.96 17.06
CA PRO A 201 1.35 -12.40 17.11
C PRO A 201 2.53 -13.14 17.78
N THR A 202 2.20 -14.22 18.45
CA THR A 202 3.20 -15.17 18.93
C THR A 202 3.66 -16.12 17.82
N MET A 203 4.82 -16.75 18.00
CA MET A 203 5.32 -17.79 17.08
C MET A 203 4.34 -18.95 16.91
N GLN A 204 3.57 -19.30 17.94
CA GLN A 204 2.57 -20.36 17.85
C GLN A 204 1.40 -19.95 16.96
N GLU A 205 0.92 -18.73 17.10
CA GLU A 205 -0.19 -18.20 16.27
C GLU A 205 0.20 -18.10 14.79
N LEU A 206 1.44 -17.66 14.50
CA LEU A 206 2.00 -17.72 13.15
C LEU A 206 2.05 -19.17 12.63
N TRP A 207 2.51 -20.10 13.44
CA TRP A 207 2.54 -21.52 13.06
C TRP A 207 1.15 -22.09 12.77
N ASP A 208 0.18 -21.75 13.60
CA ASP A 208 -1.19 -22.27 13.51
C ASP A 208 -1.87 -21.88 12.20
N ILE A 209 -1.67 -20.64 11.72
CA ILE A 209 -2.23 -20.21 10.43
C ILE A 209 -1.57 -20.94 9.24
N PHE A 210 -0.27 -21.19 9.30
CA PHE A 210 0.41 -22.00 8.26
C PHE A 210 -0.09 -23.44 8.25
N VAL A 211 -0.35 -24.03 9.42
CA VAL A 211 -0.95 -25.36 9.52
C VAL A 211 -2.36 -25.36 8.93
N ALA A 212 -3.17 -24.35 9.22
CA ALA A 212 -4.49 -24.18 8.63
C ALA A 212 -4.44 -24.03 7.10
N GLY A 213 -3.53 -23.19 6.60
CA GLY A 213 -3.28 -23.03 5.17
C GLY A 213 -2.87 -24.33 4.48
N LYS A 214 -1.95 -25.08 5.08
CA LYS A 214 -1.55 -26.40 4.54
C LYS A 214 -2.71 -27.38 4.49
N ARG A 215 -3.54 -27.40 5.53
CA ARG A 215 -4.74 -28.24 5.56
C ARG A 215 -5.75 -27.82 4.49
N THR A 216 -5.89 -26.54 4.25
CA THR A 216 -6.75 -25.98 3.20
C THR A 216 -6.24 -26.40 1.81
N GLU A 217 -4.92 -26.32 1.58
CA GLU A 217 -4.28 -26.76 0.33
C GLU A 217 -4.54 -28.24 0.03
N GLU A 218 -4.39 -29.11 1.04
CA GLU A 218 -4.64 -30.55 0.92
C GLU A 218 -6.08 -30.86 0.50
N LYS A 219 -7.03 -29.98 0.80
CA LYS A 219 -8.46 -30.13 0.51
C LYS A 219 -8.94 -29.39 -0.74
N ALA A 220 -8.14 -28.49 -1.28
CA ALA A 220 -8.55 -27.62 -2.37
C ALA A 220 -9.02 -28.39 -3.62
N ASP A 221 -8.36 -29.49 -3.98
CA ASP A 221 -8.70 -30.28 -5.17
C ASP A 221 -10.11 -30.90 -5.11
N GLU A 222 -10.65 -31.13 -3.91
CA GLU A 222 -12.02 -31.60 -3.72
C GLU A 222 -13.07 -30.55 -4.15
N TRP A 223 -12.72 -29.26 -4.10
CA TRP A 223 -13.58 -28.13 -4.45
C TRP A 223 -13.50 -27.72 -5.92
N MET A 224 -12.37 -28.00 -6.57
CA MET A 224 -12.13 -27.57 -7.97
C MET A 224 -13.28 -27.90 -8.94
N PRO A 225 -13.91 -29.09 -8.89
CA PRO A 225 -15.00 -29.43 -9.81
C PRO A 225 -16.27 -28.60 -9.65
N PHE A 226 -16.40 -27.86 -8.56
CA PHE A 226 -17.58 -27.04 -8.26
C PHE A 226 -17.36 -25.55 -8.55
N MET A 227 -16.15 -25.18 -9.01
CA MET A 227 -15.78 -23.77 -9.18
C MET A 227 -16.06 -23.28 -10.61
N ASP A 228 -16.73 -22.15 -10.69
CA ASP A 228 -16.86 -21.36 -11.91
C ASP A 228 -16.00 -20.10 -11.80
N PHE A 229 -15.07 -19.93 -12.73
CA PHE A 229 -14.14 -18.82 -12.78
C PHE A 229 -14.52 -17.73 -13.79
N ALA A 230 -15.67 -17.84 -14.48
CA ALA A 230 -16.04 -16.93 -15.56
C ALA A 230 -16.10 -15.46 -15.11
N VAL A 231 -16.65 -15.20 -13.92
CA VAL A 231 -16.70 -13.83 -13.35
C VAL A 231 -15.29 -13.29 -13.10
N LEU A 232 -14.40 -14.13 -12.58
CA LEU A 232 -13.02 -13.74 -12.32
C LEU A 232 -12.27 -13.41 -13.61
N GLU A 233 -12.49 -14.22 -14.64
CA GLU A 233 -11.87 -14.03 -15.97
C GLU A 233 -12.35 -12.72 -16.61
N GLU A 234 -13.65 -12.44 -16.55
CA GLU A 234 -14.24 -11.19 -17.05
C GLU A 234 -13.68 -9.97 -16.32
N MET A 235 -13.59 -10.02 -14.99
CA MET A 235 -13.02 -8.94 -14.20
C MET A 235 -11.56 -8.68 -14.58
N ALA A 236 -10.75 -9.75 -14.68
CA ALA A 236 -9.37 -9.64 -15.07
C ALA A 236 -9.20 -9.06 -16.50
N ASP A 237 -10.07 -9.44 -17.46
CA ASP A 237 -10.03 -8.91 -18.82
C ASP A 237 -10.35 -7.41 -18.86
N VAL A 238 -11.32 -6.94 -18.07
CA VAL A 238 -11.62 -5.51 -17.95
C VAL A 238 -10.45 -4.77 -17.32
N MET A 239 -9.89 -5.28 -16.22
CA MET A 239 -8.72 -4.67 -15.56
C MET A 239 -7.51 -4.60 -16.49
N VAL A 240 -7.24 -5.64 -17.27
CA VAL A 240 -6.17 -5.64 -18.29
C VAL A 240 -6.39 -4.57 -19.34
N ARG A 241 -7.62 -4.46 -19.88
CA ARG A 241 -7.94 -3.49 -20.92
C ARG A 241 -7.82 -2.05 -20.40
N GLU A 242 -8.47 -1.76 -19.28
CA GLU A 242 -8.50 -0.41 -18.73
C GLU A 242 -7.15 -0.02 -18.10
N GLY A 243 -6.44 -0.96 -17.50
CA GLY A 243 -5.09 -0.74 -17.01
C GLY A 243 -4.10 -0.38 -18.12
N LYS A 244 -4.20 -1.02 -19.28
CA LYS A 244 -3.39 -0.62 -20.46
C LYS A 244 -3.71 0.80 -20.93
N ILE A 245 -4.99 1.19 -20.91
CA ILE A 245 -5.39 2.55 -21.29
C ILE A 245 -4.83 3.55 -20.27
N PHE A 246 -4.94 3.24 -18.98
CA PHE A 246 -4.38 4.08 -17.92
C PHE A 246 -2.86 4.28 -18.10
N PHE A 247 -2.12 3.20 -18.26
CA PHE A 247 -0.67 3.26 -18.53
C PHE A 247 -0.34 4.11 -19.77
N HIS A 248 -1.07 3.90 -20.88
CA HIS A 248 -0.88 4.70 -22.09
C HIS A 248 -1.12 6.20 -21.82
N ASN A 249 -2.19 6.53 -21.10
CA ASN A 249 -2.51 7.91 -20.73
C ASN A 249 -1.42 8.56 -19.88
N VAL A 250 -0.84 7.81 -18.92
CA VAL A 250 0.29 8.30 -18.11
C VAL A 250 1.49 8.62 -19.01
N MET A 251 1.88 7.67 -19.88
CA MET A 251 3.05 7.85 -20.75
C MET A 251 2.86 8.98 -21.76
N GLU A 252 1.65 9.14 -22.30
CA GLU A 252 1.30 10.24 -23.20
C GLU A 252 1.32 11.59 -22.44
N GLY A 253 0.65 11.66 -21.29
CA GLY A 253 0.57 12.90 -20.50
C GLY A 253 1.93 13.35 -19.95
N PHE A 254 2.79 12.43 -19.56
CA PHE A 254 4.15 12.76 -19.12
C PHE A 254 4.98 13.33 -20.28
N LYS A 255 4.93 12.71 -21.46
CA LYS A 255 5.60 13.26 -22.66
C LYS A 255 5.07 14.63 -23.04
N GLU A 256 3.76 14.86 -22.99
CA GLU A 256 3.14 16.16 -23.27
C GLU A 256 3.57 17.23 -22.24
N ALA A 257 3.81 16.83 -21.00
CA ALA A 257 4.35 17.71 -19.96
C ALA A 257 5.87 17.95 -20.09
N GLY A 258 6.55 17.30 -21.04
CA GLY A 258 7.98 17.45 -21.26
C GLY A 258 8.85 16.61 -20.35
N ILE A 259 8.28 15.59 -19.68
CA ILE A 259 9.00 14.67 -18.81
C ILE A 259 9.71 13.62 -19.67
N ASP A 260 10.99 13.38 -19.40
CA ASP A 260 11.75 12.31 -20.04
C ASP A 260 11.33 10.94 -19.45
N VAL A 261 10.46 10.27 -20.17
CA VAL A 261 9.97 8.95 -19.76
C VAL A 261 11.00 7.82 -19.94
N GLU A 262 12.17 8.10 -20.53
CA GLU A 262 13.28 7.16 -20.67
C GLU A 262 14.30 7.29 -19.52
N ASP A 263 14.18 8.35 -18.69
CA ASP A 263 14.98 8.52 -17.48
C ASP A 263 14.23 8.01 -16.24
N PRO A 264 14.68 6.90 -15.59
CA PRO A 264 14.01 6.35 -14.43
C PRO A 264 13.99 7.31 -13.24
N LEU A 265 15.01 8.14 -13.06
CA LEU A 265 15.05 9.12 -11.97
C LEU A 265 14.03 10.23 -12.18
N GLU A 266 13.92 10.75 -13.40
CA GLU A 266 12.92 11.78 -13.72
C GLU A 266 11.49 11.25 -13.57
N MET A 267 11.25 10.00 -13.99
CA MET A 267 9.97 9.32 -13.78
C MET A 267 9.62 9.21 -12.30
N ILE A 268 10.54 8.73 -11.46
CA ILE A 268 10.30 8.55 -10.02
C ILE A 268 10.09 9.91 -9.33
N LEU A 269 10.91 10.92 -9.63
CA LEU A 269 10.76 12.27 -9.08
C LEU A 269 9.41 12.89 -9.49
N THR A 270 9.00 12.70 -10.73
CA THR A 270 7.68 13.16 -11.18
C THR A 270 6.56 12.52 -10.38
N LEU A 271 6.61 11.20 -10.19
CA LEU A 271 5.63 10.48 -9.38
C LEU A 271 5.65 10.96 -7.92
N LYS A 272 6.84 11.19 -7.32
CA LYS A 272 6.97 11.71 -5.95
C LYS A 272 6.22 13.03 -5.73
N HIS A 273 6.27 13.92 -6.72
CA HIS A 273 5.62 15.24 -6.63
C HIS A 273 4.17 15.26 -7.12
N PHE A 274 3.67 14.12 -7.58
CA PHE A 274 2.29 14.01 -8.01
C PHE A 274 1.39 13.54 -6.84
N ASP A 275 0.30 14.25 -6.58
CA ASP A 275 -0.71 13.78 -5.65
C ASP A 275 -1.39 12.51 -6.21
N PRO A 276 -1.40 11.38 -5.50
CA PRO A 276 -1.92 10.12 -6.03
C PRO A 276 -3.38 10.18 -6.47
N VAL A 277 -4.23 10.90 -5.74
CA VAL A 277 -5.66 11.06 -6.10
C VAL A 277 -5.80 11.86 -7.39
N LYS A 278 -5.03 12.94 -7.51
CA LYS A 278 -5.01 13.73 -8.74
C LYS A 278 -4.37 12.98 -9.92
N PHE A 279 -3.41 12.12 -9.63
CA PHE A 279 -2.79 11.26 -10.63
C PHE A 279 -3.82 10.30 -11.23
N GLU A 280 -4.56 9.59 -10.38
CA GLU A 280 -5.64 8.72 -10.87
C GLU A 280 -6.68 9.52 -11.65
N GLN A 281 -7.13 10.67 -11.14
CA GLN A 281 -8.09 11.55 -11.81
C GLN A 281 -7.58 12.07 -13.16
N ALA A 282 -6.29 12.34 -13.28
CA ALA A 282 -5.70 12.84 -14.52
C ALA A 282 -5.62 11.78 -15.62
N PHE A 283 -5.37 10.52 -15.26
CA PHE A 283 -5.01 9.48 -16.23
C PHE A 283 -6.03 8.35 -16.37
N HIS A 284 -7.05 8.30 -15.53
CA HIS A 284 -8.10 7.29 -15.62
C HIS A 284 -8.85 7.38 -16.97
N SER A 285 -9.25 6.22 -17.54
CA SER A 285 -9.88 6.17 -18.87
C SER A 285 -11.22 6.92 -18.94
N THR A 286 -11.90 7.11 -17.80
CA THR A 286 -13.15 7.87 -17.73
C THR A 286 -12.98 9.37 -17.56
N THR A 287 -11.77 9.85 -17.26
CA THR A 287 -11.48 11.27 -17.00
C THR A 287 -10.45 11.88 -17.95
N TYR A 288 -9.49 11.09 -18.42
CA TYR A 288 -8.36 11.57 -19.25
C TYR A 288 -8.83 12.37 -20.46
N LYS A 289 -8.36 13.62 -20.57
CA LYS A 289 -8.72 14.61 -21.62
C LYS A 289 -10.24 14.83 -21.80
N LYS A 290 -11.06 14.48 -20.79
CA LYS A 290 -12.54 14.64 -20.88
C LYS A 290 -13.08 15.85 -20.10
N GLY A 291 -12.23 16.62 -19.43
CA GLY A 291 -12.62 17.81 -18.69
C GLY A 291 -13.41 17.54 -17.39
N THR A 292 -13.30 16.32 -16.88
CA THR A 292 -13.87 15.89 -15.59
C THR A 292 -12.80 15.25 -14.72
N THR A 293 -12.94 15.36 -13.40
CA THR A 293 -12.14 14.67 -12.40
C THR A 293 -12.94 13.56 -11.69
N ASN A 294 -14.21 13.38 -12.07
CA ASN A 294 -15.07 12.37 -11.47
C ASN A 294 -14.80 11.01 -12.13
N ILE A 295 -14.07 10.16 -11.43
CA ILE A 295 -13.78 8.79 -11.86
C ILE A 295 -15.05 7.94 -11.74
N GLU A 296 -15.37 7.21 -12.79
CA GLU A 296 -16.36 6.14 -12.78
C GLU A 296 -15.58 4.80 -12.71
N PRO A 297 -15.39 4.24 -11.49
CA PRO A 297 -14.56 3.05 -11.32
C PRO A 297 -15.20 1.83 -11.94
N PHE A 298 -14.41 1.00 -12.62
CA PHE A 298 -14.86 -0.29 -13.16
C PHE A 298 -15.06 -1.31 -12.05
N TYR A 299 -14.09 -1.36 -11.12
CA TYR A 299 -14.14 -2.18 -9.91
C TYR A 299 -13.62 -1.36 -8.74
N PRO A 300 -14.52 -0.74 -7.96
CA PRO A 300 -14.13 0.12 -6.86
C PRO A 300 -13.24 -0.62 -5.85
N THR A 301 -12.17 0.04 -5.39
CA THR A 301 -11.40 -0.47 -4.27
C THR A 301 -12.23 -0.38 -2.99
N VAL A 302 -12.15 -1.40 -2.15
CA VAL A 302 -12.90 -1.45 -0.87
C VAL A 302 -12.59 -0.23 -0.02
N LEU A 303 -11.31 0.06 0.09
CA LEU A 303 -10.81 1.09 0.97
C LEU A 303 -11.13 2.49 0.44
N GLY A 304 -10.97 2.70 -0.87
CA GLY A 304 -11.37 3.95 -1.53
C GLY A 304 -12.85 4.25 -1.30
N ARG A 305 -13.72 3.26 -1.54
CA ARG A 305 -15.16 3.38 -1.31
C ARG A 305 -15.47 3.66 0.17
N GLN A 306 -14.95 2.83 1.08
CA GLN A 306 -15.22 3.00 2.51
C GLN A 306 -14.70 4.33 3.05
N THR A 307 -13.55 4.79 2.61
CA THR A 307 -12.99 6.09 3.04
C THR A 307 -13.87 7.24 2.58
N VAL A 308 -14.34 7.22 1.33
CA VAL A 308 -15.26 8.26 0.80
C VAL A 308 -16.58 8.23 1.54
N GLU A 309 -17.22 7.06 1.67
CA GLU A 309 -18.51 6.91 2.36
C GLU A 309 -18.42 7.34 3.83
N MET A 310 -17.37 6.94 4.52
CA MET A 310 -17.15 7.32 5.92
C MET A 310 -16.91 8.82 6.07
N LYS A 311 -16.09 9.41 5.23
CA LYS A 311 -15.85 10.85 5.22
C LYS A 311 -17.14 11.64 5.01
N GLU A 312 -17.93 11.26 4.03
CA GLU A 312 -19.21 11.92 3.72
C GLU A 312 -20.22 11.78 4.87
N ALA A 313 -20.31 10.60 5.47
CA ALA A 313 -21.16 10.34 6.62
C ALA A 313 -20.78 11.23 7.83
N ILE A 314 -19.48 11.31 8.14
CA ILE A 314 -18.97 12.16 9.25
C ILE A 314 -19.25 13.64 8.96
N ILE A 315 -18.98 14.12 7.74
CA ILE A 315 -19.25 15.52 7.36
C ILE A 315 -20.75 15.80 7.47
N SER A 316 -21.61 14.90 6.99
CA SER A 316 -23.07 15.05 7.10
C SER A 316 -23.52 15.13 8.56
N GLU A 317 -23.01 14.25 9.42
CA GLU A 317 -23.32 14.28 10.86
C GLU A 317 -22.87 15.59 11.52
N LEU A 318 -21.66 16.05 11.19
CA LEU A 318 -21.15 17.33 11.71
C LEU A 318 -22.01 18.51 11.28
N HIS A 319 -22.46 18.54 10.01
CA HIS A 319 -23.38 19.55 9.52
C HIS A 319 -24.72 19.53 10.27
N GLN A 320 -25.28 18.34 10.55
CA GLN A 320 -26.51 18.21 11.34
C GLN A 320 -26.34 18.74 12.77
N LYS A 321 -25.14 18.65 13.33
CA LYS A 321 -24.77 19.20 14.66
C LYS A 321 -24.46 20.71 14.61
N GLY A 322 -24.56 21.35 13.45
CA GLY A 322 -24.35 22.79 13.27
C GLY A 322 -22.92 23.21 12.96
N PHE A 323 -22.01 22.23 12.79
CA PHE A 323 -20.64 22.51 12.32
C PHE A 323 -20.64 22.74 10.81
N ASN A 324 -19.75 23.56 10.31
CA ASN A 324 -19.62 23.88 8.87
C ASN A 324 -18.20 24.38 8.54
N GLU A 325 -18.01 24.81 7.30
CA GLU A 325 -16.73 25.32 6.78
C GLU A 325 -16.16 26.55 7.50
N LYS A 326 -16.89 27.15 8.43
CA LYS A 326 -16.41 28.24 9.27
C LYS A 326 -15.97 27.80 10.67
N THR A 327 -16.27 26.57 11.04
CA THR A 327 -16.04 26.04 12.39
C THR A 327 -14.57 26.08 12.78
N LEU A 328 -13.70 25.64 11.87
CA LEU A 328 -12.25 25.59 12.07
C LEU A 328 -11.50 26.64 11.28
N LYS A 329 -12.20 27.65 10.75
CA LYS A 329 -11.58 28.70 9.95
C LYS A 329 -10.48 29.44 10.72
N GLY A 330 -9.29 29.48 10.14
CA GLY A 330 -8.09 30.09 10.73
C GLY A 330 -7.36 29.20 11.73
N LYS A 331 -7.79 27.95 11.92
CA LYS A 331 -7.03 26.96 12.68
C LYS A 331 -6.04 26.25 11.75
N LYS A 332 -4.78 26.19 12.16
CA LYS A 332 -3.75 25.33 11.57
C LYS A 332 -3.65 24.05 12.37
N ILE A 333 -3.68 22.92 11.72
CA ILE A 333 -3.68 21.59 12.34
C ILE A 333 -2.64 20.75 11.61
N VAL A 334 -1.66 20.25 12.34
CA VAL A 334 -0.71 19.25 11.84
C VAL A 334 -1.32 17.87 12.05
N ILE A 335 -1.25 17.03 11.03
CA ILE A 335 -1.68 15.64 11.09
C ILE A 335 -0.61 14.73 10.52
N GLY A 336 -0.30 13.64 11.23
CA GLY A 336 0.61 12.62 10.75
C GLY A 336 0.30 11.25 11.37
N SER A 337 1.00 10.23 10.89
CA SER A 337 0.95 8.89 11.45
C SER A 337 2.26 8.54 12.14
N GLY A 338 2.17 7.93 13.32
CA GLY A 338 3.31 7.32 13.99
C GLY A 338 3.67 5.94 13.45
N ASP A 339 3.01 5.50 12.38
CA ASP A 339 3.27 4.26 11.65
C ASP A 339 2.94 4.42 10.15
N ALA A 340 3.05 3.35 9.37
CA ALA A 340 2.89 3.37 7.92
C ALA A 340 1.44 3.54 7.40
N HIS A 341 0.45 3.69 8.26
CA HIS A 341 -0.95 3.69 7.86
C HIS A 341 -1.46 5.08 7.44
N THR A 342 -1.86 5.22 6.18
CA THR A 342 -2.26 6.50 5.55
C THR A 342 -3.75 6.82 5.64
N TYR A 343 -4.63 5.82 5.66
CA TYR A 343 -6.08 6.05 5.50
C TYR A 343 -6.72 6.85 6.62
N GLY A 344 -6.28 6.62 7.87
CA GLY A 344 -6.73 7.41 9.01
C GLY A 344 -6.42 8.89 8.84
N ILE A 345 -5.24 9.21 8.33
CA ILE A 345 -4.83 10.59 8.02
C ILE A 345 -5.75 11.18 6.96
N LEU A 346 -5.93 10.50 5.83
CA LEU A 346 -6.76 10.98 4.70
C LEU A 346 -8.19 11.28 5.12
N LEU A 347 -8.79 10.39 5.92
CA LEU A 347 -10.13 10.56 6.43
C LEU A 347 -10.23 11.81 7.30
N VAL A 348 -9.35 11.94 8.28
CA VAL A 348 -9.36 13.06 9.24
C VAL A 348 -9.00 14.36 8.54
N GLU A 349 -7.99 14.38 7.67
CA GLU A 349 -7.68 15.56 6.85
C GLU A 349 -8.88 16.04 6.04
N GLY A 350 -9.56 15.12 5.35
CA GLY A 350 -10.73 15.45 4.54
C GLY A 350 -11.85 16.08 5.37
N VAL A 351 -12.11 15.56 6.55
CA VAL A 351 -13.11 16.10 7.48
C VAL A 351 -12.70 17.48 8.01
N LEU A 352 -11.47 17.65 8.47
CA LEU A 352 -10.97 18.92 9.00
C LEU A 352 -10.95 20.02 7.93
N LYS A 353 -10.52 19.69 6.70
CA LYS A 353 -10.57 20.62 5.56
C LYS A 353 -12.01 21.04 5.24
N ALA A 354 -12.97 20.11 5.26
CA ALA A 354 -14.39 20.42 5.07
C ALA A 354 -14.95 21.32 6.18
N MET A 355 -14.41 21.26 7.38
CA MET A 355 -14.76 22.15 8.50
C MET A 355 -14.00 23.49 8.46
N GLY A 356 -13.14 23.72 7.47
CA GLY A 356 -12.45 24.98 7.23
C GLY A 356 -11.07 25.14 7.85
N ALA A 357 -10.47 24.04 8.35
CA ALA A 357 -9.10 24.07 8.85
C ALA A 357 -8.07 24.18 7.71
N THR A 358 -6.93 24.80 8.01
CA THR A 358 -5.69 24.61 7.25
C THR A 358 -4.99 23.40 7.81
N VAL A 359 -4.97 22.30 7.06
CA VAL A 359 -4.33 21.06 7.48
C VAL A 359 -2.95 20.95 6.84
N ILE A 360 -1.95 20.68 7.66
CA ILE A 360 -0.56 20.42 7.29
C ILE A 360 -0.32 18.94 7.50
N SER A 361 -0.01 18.22 6.41
CA SER A 361 0.27 16.79 6.48
C SER A 361 1.73 16.57 6.85
N GLY A 362 1.97 15.82 7.93
CA GLY A 362 3.29 15.34 8.33
C GLY A 362 3.67 14.02 7.67
N GLY A 363 2.72 13.35 7.01
CA GLY A 363 2.96 12.05 6.41
C GLY A 363 2.86 10.87 7.38
N VAL A 364 3.61 9.82 7.09
CA VAL A 364 3.64 8.56 7.86
C VAL A 364 5.01 8.36 8.50
N ASP A 365 5.10 7.40 9.42
CA ASP A 365 6.31 7.04 10.17
C ASP A 365 6.98 8.25 10.86
N MET A 366 6.16 9.22 11.28
CA MET A 366 6.63 10.42 11.96
C MET A 366 6.99 10.12 13.40
N ASP A 367 8.19 10.50 13.79
CA ASP A 367 8.55 10.52 15.19
C ASP A 367 7.84 11.64 15.97
N ALA A 368 7.66 11.46 17.29
CA ALA A 368 7.01 12.46 18.12
C ALA A 368 7.73 13.82 18.11
N VAL A 369 9.05 13.81 17.97
CA VAL A 369 9.87 15.00 17.85
C VAL A 369 9.58 15.76 16.55
N ASP A 370 9.54 15.06 15.43
CA ASP A 370 9.33 15.66 14.11
C ASP A 370 7.91 16.24 13.95
N MET A 371 6.92 15.59 14.55
CA MET A 371 5.54 16.13 14.60
C MET A 371 5.49 17.46 15.34
N LEU A 372 6.23 17.61 16.44
CA LEU A 372 6.27 18.86 17.19
C LEU A 372 7.12 19.92 16.48
N ASP A 373 8.21 19.51 15.81
CA ASP A 373 9.03 20.42 15.02
C ASP A 373 8.22 21.01 13.86
N LEU A 374 7.51 20.17 13.13
CA LEU A 374 6.61 20.61 12.06
C LEU A 374 5.51 21.56 12.58
N ALA A 375 4.95 21.27 13.76
CA ALA A 375 3.94 22.13 14.35
C ALA A 375 4.51 23.50 14.74
N ASP A 376 5.71 23.55 15.27
CA ASP A 376 6.40 24.80 15.63
C ASP A 376 6.77 25.60 14.37
N GLU A 377 7.33 24.97 13.35
CA GLU A 377 7.68 25.60 12.07
C GLU A 377 6.47 26.22 11.38
N GLU A 378 5.35 25.51 11.37
CA GLU A 378 4.11 25.98 10.76
C GLU A 378 3.29 26.91 11.65
N GLY A 379 3.65 27.07 12.91
CA GLY A 379 2.91 27.85 13.91
C GLY A 379 1.54 27.23 14.18
N ALA A 380 1.46 25.91 14.24
CA ALA A 380 0.26 25.14 14.54
C ALA A 380 0.25 24.72 16.00
N SER A 381 -0.89 24.92 16.70
CA SER A 381 -1.06 24.46 18.08
C SER A 381 -1.90 23.18 18.18
N TYR A 382 -2.46 22.70 17.09
CA TYR A 382 -3.30 21.49 17.06
C TYR A 382 -2.55 20.40 16.32
N ILE A 383 -2.39 19.24 16.97
CA ILE A 383 -1.64 18.11 16.41
C ILE A 383 -2.49 16.85 16.53
N GLY A 384 -2.75 16.23 15.38
CA GLY A 384 -3.45 14.96 15.27
C GLY A 384 -2.48 13.83 14.91
N VAL A 385 -2.56 12.70 15.60
CA VAL A 385 -1.73 11.53 15.34
C VAL A 385 -2.61 10.32 15.07
N SER A 386 -2.34 9.65 13.96
CA SER A 386 -2.87 8.32 13.66
C SER A 386 -1.87 7.27 14.12
N CYS A 387 -2.34 6.20 14.77
CA CYS A 387 -1.47 5.14 15.27
C CYS A 387 -2.21 3.80 15.30
N HIS A 388 -1.73 2.77 14.59
CA HIS A 388 -2.42 1.49 14.45
C HIS A 388 -1.64 0.28 15.01
N ASN A 389 -0.31 0.38 15.10
CA ASN A 389 0.56 -0.76 15.43
C ASN A 389 0.81 -0.96 16.93
N GLY A 390 -0.14 -0.61 17.81
CA GLY A 390 -0.06 -0.87 19.25
C GLY A 390 0.91 0.02 20.04
N GLN A 391 1.57 0.97 19.40
CA GLN A 391 2.52 1.91 20.02
C GLN A 391 1.89 3.24 20.46
N ALA A 392 0.59 3.41 20.27
CA ALA A 392 -0.12 4.68 20.52
C ALA A 392 0.12 5.24 21.94
N LEU A 393 0.12 4.39 22.97
CA LEU A 393 0.33 4.82 24.35
C LEU A 393 1.72 5.40 24.57
N ASP A 394 2.75 4.75 24.04
CA ASP A 394 4.13 5.20 24.24
C ASP A 394 4.44 6.43 23.35
N TYR A 395 3.89 6.48 22.17
CA TYR A 395 3.95 7.67 21.31
C TYR A 395 3.27 8.88 21.98
N GLY A 396 2.08 8.70 22.53
CA GLY A 396 1.37 9.75 23.25
C GLY A 396 2.13 10.26 24.49
N LYS A 397 2.80 9.37 25.24
CA LYS A 397 3.66 9.76 26.36
C LYS A 397 4.86 10.60 25.90
N GLN A 398 5.51 10.20 24.80
CA GLN A 398 6.63 10.95 24.22
C GLN A 398 6.18 12.36 23.78
N MET A 399 5.03 12.47 23.10
CA MET A 399 4.46 13.76 22.69
C MET A 399 4.22 14.69 23.90
N LEU A 400 3.64 14.17 24.97
CA LEU A 400 3.37 14.96 26.20
C LEU A 400 4.65 15.41 26.90
N GLN A 401 5.64 14.50 26.99
CA GLN A 401 6.92 14.84 27.60
C GLN A 401 7.66 15.93 26.80
N LEU A 402 7.73 15.77 25.47
CA LEU A 402 8.38 16.76 24.61
C LEU A 402 7.67 18.11 24.64
N ALA A 403 6.33 18.12 24.71
CA ALA A 403 5.57 19.36 24.83
C ALA A 403 5.89 20.09 26.15
N GLU A 404 6.02 19.36 27.26
CA GLU A 404 6.40 19.92 28.55
C GLU A 404 7.84 20.49 28.52
N GLU A 405 8.77 19.77 27.90
CA GLU A 405 10.17 20.22 27.75
C GLU A 405 10.29 21.49 26.91
N ARG A 406 9.45 21.65 25.87
CA ARG A 406 9.42 22.85 25.02
C ARG A 406 8.72 24.04 25.66
N GLY A 407 7.85 23.79 26.65
CA GLY A 407 7.05 24.82 27.32
C GLY A 407 5.99 25.47 26.43
N ASN A 408 5.62 24.86 25.30
CA ASN A 408 4.59 25.31 24.40
C ASN A 408 3.25 24.63 24.71
N GLU A 409 2.13 25.32 24.49
CA GLU A 409 0.79 24.75 24.61
C GLU A 409 0.37 24.12 23.26
N TYR A 410 0.22 22.80 23.27
CA TYR A 410 -0.34 22.05 22.15
C TYR A 410 -1.65 21.35 22.56
N PHE A 411 -2.54 21.20 21.59
CA PHE A 411 -3.76 20.42 21.71
C PHE A 411 -3.61 19.13 20.89
N PHE A 412 -3.46 18.01 21.59
CA PHE A 412 -3.29 16.71 20.97
C PHE A 412 -4.61 15.99 20.81
N PHE A 413 -4.79 15.34 19.68
CA PHE A 413 -5.78 14.29 19.51
C PHE A 413 -5.14 13.10 18.79
N MET A 414 -5.52 11.92 19.22
CA MET A 414 -4.98 10.68 18.68
C MET A 414 -6.12 9.76 18.28
N GLY A 415 -5.95 9.12 17.13
CA GLY A 415 -6.86 8.14 16.58
C GLY A 415 -6.12 6.91 16.06
N GLY A 416 -6.89 5.94 15.58
CA GLY A 416 -6.38 4.67 15.15
C GLY A 416 -6.74 3.54 16.11
N LYS A 417 -5.90 2.53 16.23
CA LYS A 417 -6.11 1.40 17.13
C LYS A 417 -5.42 1.69 18.47
N LEU A 418 -6.18 2.24 19.39
CA LEU A 418 -5.66 2.75 20.67
C LEU A 418 -5.64 1.70 21.79
N ASN A 419 -5.52 0.41 21.52
CA ASN A 419 -5.54 -0.65 22.53
C ASN A 419 -4.22 -0.81 23.27
#